data_98027477592520559366e3b8a053463d
#
_entry.id   98027477592520559366e3b8a053463d
#
_cell.length_a   1.000
_cell.length_b   1.000
_cell.length_c   1.000
_cell.angle_alpha   90.00
_cell.angle_beta   90.00
_cell.angle_gamma   90.00
#
_symmetry.space_group_name_H-M   'P 1'
#
loop_
_entity.id
_entity.type
_entity.pdbx_description
1 polymer ?
#
loop_
_entity_poly.entity_id
_entity_poly.type
_entity_poly.pdbx_seq_one_letter_code
_entity_poly.pdbx_strand_id
1 'polypeptide(L)'
;PYEELFRPNVVGTAELIRLALTAKLKPYTFVSTSDVGRQVDRSEFTEVADIRDISPSRVLDAGYANGYANSKWAAEVLLREAHDMFGLPVTVFRSSMVMADTSYASFYQLDMHGNRQRAHFDGLPVEFVAEAIATLGSQATDGFETYHVMNPHDDGVGLDQFVDWLVEAGHPIERVGNFGVWLQR
;
A
#
# COMPACT_ATOMS: atom_id res chain seq x y z
N PRO A 1 3.43 9.75 11.83
CA PRO A 1 4.58 10.45 11.25
C PRO A 1 5.66 9.47 10.80
N TYR A 2 6.57 9.91 9.92
CA TYR A 2 7.65 9.06 9.39
C TYR A 2 8.54 8.49 10.51
N GLU A 3 8.87 9.26 11.51
CA GLU A 3 9.72 8.84 12.63
C GLU A 3 9.18 7.63 13.41
N GLU A 4 7.86 7.55 13.60
CA GLU A 4 7.22 6.42 14.27
C GLU A 4 7.27 5.14 13.43
N LEU A 5 7.18 5.30 12.11
CA LEU A 5 7.15 4.19 11.16
C LEU A 5 8.55 3.78 10.68
N PHE A 6 9.55 4.64 10.87
CA PHE A 6 10.94 4.37 10.48
C PHE A 6 11.48 3.09 11.13
N ARG A 7 11.32 2.95 12.44
CA ARG A 7 11.84 1.77 13.15
C ARG A 7 11.20 0.46 12.66
N PRO A 8 9.88 0.28 12.67
CA PRO A 8 9.28 -0.98 12.23
C PRO A 8 9.49 -1.25 10.74
N ASN A 9 9.34 -0.25 9.88
CA ASN A 9 9.33 -0.48 8.43
C ASN A 9 10.72 -0.43 7.78
N VAL A 10 11.62 0.45 8.24
CA VAL A 10 12.95 0.62 7.62
C VAL A 10 14.00 -0.19 8.38
N VAL A 11 14.14 0.05 9.69
CA VAL A 11 15.14 -0.67 10.49
C VAL A 11 14.76 -2.15 10.60
N GLY A 12 13.47 -2.48 10.75
CA GLY A 12 12.98 -3.85 10.73
C GLY A 12 13.31 -4.57 9.43
N THR A 13 13.13 -3.91 8.28
CA THR A 13 13.53 -4.47 6.98
C THR A 13 15.04 -4.69 6.89
N ALA A 14 15.86 -3.74 7.35
CA ALA A 14 17.32 -3.89 7.37
C ALA A 14 17.76 -5.10 8.22
N GLU A 15 17.13 -5.31 9.38
CA GLU A 15 17.44 -6.47 10.22
C GLU A 15 17.01 -7.80 9.60
N LEU A 16 15.88 -7.83 8.90
CA LEU A 16 15.43 -9.00 8.17
C LEU A 16 16.32 -9.28 6.94
N ILE A 17 16.80 -8.25 6.24
CA ILE A 17 17.81 -8.39 5.18
C ILE A 17 19.08 -9.02 5.76
N ARG A 18 19.58 -8.51 6.89
CA ARG A 18 20.75 -9.10 7.59
C ARG A 18 20.52 -10.59 7.89
N LEU A 19 19.34 -10.94 8.38
CA LEU A 19 18.97 -12.34 8.66
C LEU A 19 18.90 -13.18 7.36
N ALA A 20 18.36 -12.62 6.29
CA ALA A 20 18.26 -13.31 4.99
C ALA A 20 19.65 -13.59 4.37
N LEU A 21 20.61 -12.71 4.61
CA LEU A 21 22.01 -12.85 4.15
C LEU A 21 22.86 -13.73 5.06
N THR A 22 22.44 -14.04 6.28
CA THR A 22 23.25 -14.77 7.27
C THR A 22 23.25 -16.28 6.97
N ALA A 23 24.44 -16.89 6.95
CA ALA A 23 24.74 -18.30 6.76
C ALA A 23 24.31 -18.87 5.40
N LYS A 24 23.05 -18.72 5.03
CA LYS A 24 22.49 -19.14 3.75
C LYS A 24 21.59 -18.03 3.20
N LEU A 25 21.76 -17.71 1.93
CA LEU A 25 20.90 -16.76 1.23
C LEU A 25 19.45 -17.27 1.22
N LYS A 26 18.51 -16.43 1.67
CA LYS A 26 17.09 -16.76 1.77
C LYS A 26 16.28 -15.77 0.94
N PRO A 27 15.37 -16.23 0.08
CA PRO A 27 14.45 -15.32 -0.63
C PRO A 27 13.69 -14.42 0.34
N TYR A 28 13.48 -13.17 -0.06
CA TYR A 28 12.78 -12.16 0.73
C TYR A 28 11.49 -11.74 0.04
N THR A 29 10.36 -12.01 0.67
CA THR A 29 9.06 -11.50 0.22
C THR A 29 8.67 -10.29 1.05
N PHE A 30 8.39 -9.17 0.39
CA PHE A 30 8.07 -7.90 1.02
C PHE A 30 6.68 -7.40 0.62
N VAL A 31 5.82 -7.21 1.62
CA VAL A 31 4.51 -6.59 1.43
C VAL A 31 4.67 -5.08 1.53
N SER A 32 4.62 -4.43 0.39
CA SER A 32 4.68 -2.99 0.22
C SER A 32 3.28 -2.40 0.01
N THR A 33 3.20 -1.21 -0.53
CA THR A 33 1.96 -0.49 -0.80
C THR A 33 2.03 0.24 -2.13
N SER A 34 0.91 0.39 -2.82
CA SER A 34 0.78 1.26 -3.99
C SER A 34 1.10 2.72 -3.68
N ASP A 35 1.00 3.13 -2.42
CA ASP A 35 1.30 4.48 -1.95
C ASP A 35 2.77 4.89 -2.16
N VAL A 36 3.69 3.94 -2.39
CA VAL A 36 5.06 4.28 -2.81
C VAL A 36 5.09 4.99 -4.17
N GLY A 37 4.04 4.87 -4.97
CA GLY A 37 3.86 5.59 -6.23
C GLY A 37 3.34 7.03 -6.11
N ARG A 38 2.94 7.50 -4.91
CA ARG A 38 2.30 8.84 -4.76
C ARG A 38 3.14 10.02 -5.24
N GLN A 39 4.45 9.89 -5.23
CA GLN A 39 5.38 10.95 -5.66
C GLN A 39 6.10 10.57 -6.96
N VAL A 40 5.53 9.68 -7.74
CA VAL A 40 6.04 9.18 -9.01
C VAL A 40 5.03 9.50 -10.11
N ASP A 41 5.49 9.83 -11.32
CA ASP A 41 4.59 9.92 -12.46
C ASP A 41 3.94 8.57 -12.74
N ARG A 42 2.62 8.59 -13.03
CA ARG A 42 1.86 7.35 -13.25
C ARG A 42 2.40 6.50 -14.40
N SER A 43 2.95 7.14 -15.43
CA SER A 43 3.52 6.45 -16.59
C SER A 43 4.83 5.75 -16.27
N GLU A 44 5.56 6.20 -15.24
CA GLU A 44 6.83 5.63 -14.80
C GLU A 44 6.65 4.58 -13.70
N PHE A 45 5.52 4.62 -12.97
CA PHE A 45 5.24 3.69 -11.88
C PHE A 45 4.77 2.33 -12.41
N THR A 46 5.73 1.53 -12.84
CA THR A 46 5.52 0.18 -13.39
C THR A 46 6.18 -0.89 -12.52
N GLU A 47 5.83 -2.15 -12.75
CA GLU A 47 6.41 -3.30 -12.02
C GLU A 47 7.89 -3.51 -12.36
N VAL A 48 8.32 -3.13 -13.56
CA VAL A 48 9.72 -3.29 -14.02
C VAL A 48 10.62 -2.13 -13.66
N ALA A 49 10.04 -1.00 -13.24
CA ALA A 49 10.81 0.19 -12.92
C ALA A 49 11.56 0.06 -11.59
N ASP A 50 12.82 0.51 -11.57
CA ASP A 50 13.58 0.63 -10.33
C ASP A 50 13.08 1.85 -9.54
N ILE A 51 12.64 1.63 -8.31
CA ILE A 51 12.10 2.69 -7.45
C ILE A 51 13.12 3.79 -7.14
N ARG A 52 14.41 3.48 -7.20
CA ARG A 52 15.51 4.43 -6.98
C ARG A 52 15.63 5.41 -8.15
N ASP A 53 15.35 4.96 -9.36
CA ASP A 53 15.45 5.77 -10.59
C ASP A 53 14.22 6.67 -10.74
N ILE A 54 13.03 6.09 -10.58
CA ILE A 54 11.75 6.81 -10.74
C ILE A 54 11.39 7.68 -9.54
N SER A 55 12.07 7.51 -8.42
CA SER A 55 11.86 8.29 -7.20
C SER A 55 13.14 8.39 -6.34
N PRO A 56 14.16 9.13 -6.81
CA PRO A 56 15.45 9.21 -6.14
C PRO A 56 15.41 10.00 -4.82
N SER A 57 14.36 10.77 -4.59
CA SER A 57 14.17 11.55 -3.37
C SER A 57 12.69 11.63 -2.99
N ARG A 58 12.43 11.93 -1.72
CA ARG A 58 11.07 12.02 -1.16
C ARG A 58 10.86 13.30 -0.37
N VAL A 59 9.68 13.87 -0.54
CA VAL A 59 9.23 14.97 0.31
C VAL A 59 8.55 14.38 1.54
N LEU A 60 9.01 14.78 2.73
CA LEU A 60 8.40 14.42 4.00
C LEU A 60 7.49 15.53 4.47
N ASP A 61 6.29 15.20 4.86
CA ASP A 61 5.34 16.06 5.54
C ASP A 61 4.82 15.41 6.83
N ALA A 62 4.02 16.14 7.60
CA ALA A 62 3.49 15.66 8.88
C ALA A 62 2.35 14.65 8.74
N GLY A 63 1.86 14.37 7.53
CA GLY A 63 0.76 13.45 7.28
C GLY A 63 1.14 12.00 7.54
N TYR A 64 0.25 11.24 8.18
CA TYR A 64 0.46 9.80 8.43
C TYR A 64 0.68 9.03 7.13
N ALA A 65 -0.17 9.26 6.14
CA ALA A 65 -0.08 8.58 4.84
C ALA A 65 1.26 8.83 4.13
N ASN A 66 1.78 10.07 4.22
CA ASN A 66 3.10 10.41 3.71
C ASN A 66 4.20 9.64 4.45
N GLY A 67 4.18 9.63 5.79
CA GLY A 67 5.15 8.90 6.60
C GLY A 67 5.14 7.40 6.31
N TYR A 68 3.96 6.80 6.14
CA TYR A 68 3.81 5.39 5.78
C TYR A 68 4.39 5.09 4.39
N ALA A 69 3.96 5.82 3.36
CA ALA A 69 4.43 5.64 2.00
C ALA A 69 5.96 5.76 1.89
N ASN A 70 6.53 6.79 2.52
CA ASN A 70 7.97 7.04 2.51
C ASN A 70 8.76 5.97 3.29
N SER A 71 8.22 5.45 4.39
CA SER A 71 8.88 4.35 5.12
C SER A 71 8.89 3.03 4.32
N LYS A 72 7.81 2.74 3.57
CA LYS A 72 7.77 1.59 2.65
C LYS A 72 8.69 1.78 1.45
N TRP A 73 8.74 2.99 0.86
CA TRP A 73 9.68 3.32 -0.18
C TRP A 73 11.14 3.11 0.26
N ALA A 74 11.52 3.59 1.43
CA ALA A 74 12.87 3.41 1.96
C ALA A 74 13.23 1.93 2.15
N ALA A 75 12.26 1.11 2.56
CA ALA A 75 12.45 -0.33 2.66
C ALA A 75 12.66 -0.99 1.28
N GLU A 76 11.91 -0.57 0.24
CA GLU A 76 12.14 -1.06 -1.13
C GLU A 76 13.52 -0.68 -1.66
N VAL A 77 13.99 0.54 -1.37
CA VAL A 77 15.36 0.97 -1.71
C VAL A 77 16.39 0.06 -1.07
N LEU A 78 16.27 -0.24 0.23
CA LEU A 78 17.18 -1.17 0.92
C LEU A 78 17.18 -2.57 0.31
N LEU A 79 16.01 -3.06 -0.10
CA LEU A 79 15.89 -4.37 -0.74
C LEU A 79 16.55 -4.40 -2.12
N ARG A 80 16.42 -3.33 -2.92
CA ARG A 80 17.14 -3.17 -4.20
C ARG A 80 18.65 -3.17 -3.99
N GLU A 81 19.15 -2.37 -3.06
CA GLU A 81 20.58 -2.35 -2.71
C GLU A 81 21.07 -3.74 -2.26
N ALA A 82 20.31 -4.43 -1.44
CA ALA A 82 20.69 -5.77 -0.98
C ALA A 82 20.69 -6.80 -2.13
N HIS A 83 19.75 -6.68 -3.07
CA HIS A 83 19.76 -7.49 -4.28
C HIS A 83 21.01 -7.25 -5.13
N ASP A 84 21.31 -5.98 -5.44
CA ASP A 84 22.43 -5.62 -6.32
C ASP A 84 23.78 -5.97 -5.69
N MET A 85 23.93 -5.77 -4.38
CA MET A 85 25.20 -6.02 -3.69
C MET A 85 25.45 -7.49 -3.38
N PHE A 86 24.42 -8.26 -3.09
CA PHE A 86 24.56 -9.61 -2.52
C PHE A 86 23.80 -10.69 -3.30
N GLY A 87 23.07 -10.33 -4.36
CA GLY A 87 22.23 -11.27 -5.09
C GLY A 87 21.04 -11.77 -4.27
N LEU A 88 20.54 -11.00 -3.29
CA LEU A 88 19.37 -11.38 -2.49
C LEU A 88 18.14 -11.51 -3.41
N PRO A 89 17.53 -12.70 -3.52
CA PRO A 89 16.26 -12.82 -4.25
C PRO A 89 15.15 -12.07 -3.53
N VAL A 90 14.44 -11.18 -4.22
CA VAL A 90 13.43 -10.33 -3.62
C VAL A 90 12.15 -10.33 -4.44
N THR A 91 11.01 -10.48 -3.77
CA THR A 91 9.69 -10.29 -4.36
C THR A 91 8.93 -9.22 -3.58
N VAL A 92 8.55 -8.15 -4.25
CA VAL A 92 7.83 -7.01 -3.68
C VAL A 92 6.38 -7.01 -4.15
N PHE A 93 5.43 -6.90 -3.21
CA PHE A 93 4.01 -6.77 -3.49
C PHE A 93 3.52 -5.37 -3.09
N ARG A 94 3.28 -4.51 -4.09
CA ARG A 94 2.70 -3.18 -3.90
C ARG A 94 1.19 -3.30 -3.93
N SER A 95 0.57 -3.57 -2.78
CA SER A 95 -0.88 -3.70 -2.70
C SER A 95 -1.58 -2.35 -2.56
N SER A 96 -2.76 -2.25 -3.16
CA SER A 96 -3.75 -1.23 -2.83
C SER A 96 -4.34 -1.48 -1.44
N MET A 97 -5.41 -0.79 -1.09
CA MET A 97 -6.11 -1.02 0.17
C MET A 97 -6.60 -2.46 0.25
N VAL A 98 -6.24 -3.16 1.33
CA VAL A 98 -6.72 -4.50 1.62
C VAL A 98 -8.01 -4.38 2.41
N MET A 99 -9.09 -4.98 1.90
CA MET A 99 -10.38 -5.02 2.57
C MET A 99 -10.46 -6.22 3.51
N ALA A 100 -11.07 -5.99 4.67
CA ALA A 100 -11.33 -7.08 5.60
C ALA A 100 -12.28 -8.12 4.99
N ASP A 101 -12.16 -9.35 5.47
CA ASP A 101 -13.18 -10.37 5.33
C ASP A 101 -14.55 -9.84 5.80
N THR A 102 -15.63 -10.44 5.29
CA THR A 102 -17.02 -10.13 5.63
C THR A 102 -17.32 -10.10 7.13
N SER A 103 -16.43 -10.67 7.96
CA SER A 103 -16.54 -10.71 9.42
C SER A 103 -15.97 -9.46 10.12
N TYR A 104 -15.18 -8.61 9.47
CA TYR A 104 -14.50 -7.46 10.08
C TYR A 104 -14.52 -6.25 9.15
N ALA A 105 -15.48 -5.37 9.34
CA ALA A 105 -15.54 -4.09 8.63
C ALA A 105 -14.79 -3.00 9.42
N SER A 106 -13.71 -2.45 8.87
CA SER A 106 -13.20 -1.17 9.34
C SER A 106 -12.83 -0.29 8.15
N PHE A 107 -13.44 0.87 8.08
CA PHE A 107 -13.30 1.80 6.98
C PHE A 107 -13.01 3.19 7.50
N TYR A 108 -12.05 3.90 6.91
CA TYR A 108 -12.07 5.37 6.81
C TYR A 108 -11.03 5.85 5.80
N GLN A 109 -11.45 6.50 4.74
CA GLN A 109 -10.69 7.57 4.09
C GLN A 109 -11.65 8.71 3.75
N LEU A 110 -11.48 9.83 4.44
CA LEU A 110 -12.09 11.11 4.07
C LEU A 110 -11.03 11.96 3.38
N ASP A 111 -11.39 12.55 2.24
CA ASP A 111 -10.58 13.61 1.64
C ASP A 111 -10.46 14.78 2.64
N MET A 112 -9.24 15.22 2.91
CA MET A 112 -8.94 16.31 3.85
C MET A 112 -9.54 17.67 3.44
N HIS A 113 -10.16 17.76 2.27
CA HIS A 113 -10.70 19.00 1.72
C HIS A 113 -12.21 19.09 1.70
N GLY A 114 -12.93 18.08 2.17
CA GLY A 114 -14.40 18.09 2.23
C GLY A 114 -15.10 18.17 0.87
N ASN A 115 -14.38 17.99 -0.23
CA ASN A 115 -14.95 17.94 -1.55
C ASN A 115 -15.38 16.51 -1.86
N ARG A 116 -16.61 16.34 -2.37
CA ARG A 116 -17.08 15.11 -3.01
C ARG A 116 -16.26 14.86 -4.28
N GLN A 117 -15.03 14.41 -4.15
CA GLN A 117 -14.39 13.75 -5.26
C GLN A 117 -14.99 12.35 -5.36
N ARG A 118 -15.12 11.84 -6.58
CA ARG A 118 -15.39 10.42 -6.83
C ARG A 118 -14.23 9.62 -6.23
N ALA A 119 -14.24 9.45 -4.93
CA ALA A 119 -13.33 8.57 -4.24
C ALA A 119 -13.78 7.16 -4.59
N HIS A 120 -13.15 6.60 -5.61
CA HIS A 120 -13.27 5.19 -5.91
C HIS A 120 -12.64 4.42 -4.78
N PHE A 121 -13.35 3.46 -4.26
CA PHE A 121 -12.83 2.54 -3.29
C PHE A 121 -12.29 1.32 -4.03
N ASP A 122 -10.98 1.31 -4.30
CA ASP A 122 -10.28 0.24 -5.02
C ASP A 122 -9.67 -0.79 -4.04
N GLY A 123 -10.42 -1.18 -3.03
CA GLY A 123 -9.97 -2.19 -2.10
C GLY A 123 -10.05 -3.60 -2.68
N LEU A 124 -9.05 -4.42 -2.41
CA LEU A 124 -9.02 -5.82 -2.77
C LEU A 124 -9.38 -6.71 -1.57
N PRO A 125 -10.14 -7.80 -1.77
CA PRO A 125 -10.40 -8.77 -0.71
C PRO A 125 -9.09 -9.32 -0.13
N VAL A 126 -9.02 -9.45 1.19
CA VAL A 126 -7.81 -9.92 1.88
C VAL A 126 -7.41 -11.33 1.42
N GLU A 127 -8.37 -12.19 1.13
CA GLU A 127 -8.13 -13.55 0.63
C GLU A 127 -7.41 -13.51 -0.71
N PHE A 128 -7.84 -12.66 -1.63
CA PHE A 128 -7.18 -12.49 -2.93
C PHE A 128 -5.74 -12.01 -2.77
N VAL A 129 -5.52 -10.99 -1.92
CA VAL A 129 -4.17 -10.44 -1.67
C VAL A 129 -3.28 -11.50 -1.01
N ALA A 130 -3.82 -12.25 -0.04
CA ALA A 130 -3.09 -13.33 0.63
C ALA A 130 -2.72 -14.46 -0.32
N GLU A 131 -3.66 -14.88 -1.18
CA GLU A 131 -3.42 -15.93 -2.19
C GLU A 131 -2.38 -15.47 -3.23
N ALA A 132 -2.45 -14.24 -3.70
CA ALA A 132 -1.47 -13.67 -4.62
C ALA A 132 -0.06 -13.68 -4.00
N ILE A 133 0.08 -13.20 -2.76
CA ILE A 133 1.36 -13.19 -2.03
C ILE A 133 1.87 -14.62 -1.79
N ALA A 134 1.02 -15.54 -1.36
CA ALA A 134 1.42 -16.91 -1.08
C ALA A 134 1.85 -17.64 -2.36
N THR A 135 1.08 -17.47 -3.45
CA THR A 135 1.34 -18.15 -4.72
C THR A 135 2.58 -17.61 -5.41
N LEU A 136 2.65 -16.30 -5.63
CA LEU A 136 3.78 -15.68 -6.33
C LEU A 136 5.03 -15.57 -5.45
N GLY A 137 4.87 -15.26 -4.16
CA GLY A 137 5.98 -15.14 -3.22
C GLY A 137 6.64 -16.48 -2.86
N SER A 138 5.98 -17.61 -3.11
CA SER A 138 6.56 -18.94 -2.94
C SER A 138 7.29 -19.45 -4.19
N GLN A 139 7.16 -18.76 -5.31
CA GLN A 139 7.90 -19.12 -6.51
C GLN A 139 9.38 -18.79 -6.31
N ALA A 140 10.24 -19.73 -6.67
CA ALA A 140 11.66 -19.51 -6.63
C ALA A 140 12.03 -18.46 -7.70
N THR A 141 12.54 -17.32 -7.28
CA THR A 141 13.14 -16.32 -8.16
C THR A 141 14.60 -16.12 -7.76
N ASP A 142 15.47 -15.93 -8.74
CA ASP A 142 16.85 -15.51 -8.49
C ASP A 142 17.03 -14.00 -8.68
N GLY A 143 15.93 -13.31 -9.01
CA GLY A 143 15.91 -11.89 -9.36
C GLY A 143 15.26 -10.99 -8.32
N PHE A 144 14.92 -9.81 -8.79
CA PHE A 144 14.10 -8.83 -8.09
C PHE A 144 12.80 -8.65 -8.85
N GLU A 145 11.71 -9.16 -8.28
CA GLU A 145 10.38 -9.11 -8.87
C GLU A 145 9.49 -8.12 -8.11
N THR A 146 8.69 -7.35 -8.83
CA THR A 146 7.69 -6.47 -8.24
C THR A 146 6.33 -6.75 -8.85
N TYR A 147 5.30 -6.83 -8.03
CA TYR A 147 3.92 -7.02 -8.43
C TYR A 147 3.03 -5.90 -7.89
N HIS A 148 2.23 -5.32 -8.76
CA HIS A 148 1.18 -4.37 -8.39
C HIS A 148 -0.12 -5.14 -8.10
N VAL A 149 -0.39 -5.39 -6.82
CA VAL A 149 -1.62 -6.07 -6.39
C VAL A 149 -2.70 -5.01 -6.20
N MET A 150 -3.28 -4.59 -7.32
CA MET A 150 -4.25 -3.49 -7.40
C MET A 150 -5.40 -3.89 -8.32
N ASN A 151 -6.55 -3.23 -8.18
CA ASN A 151 -7.63 -3.36 -9.16
C ASN A 151 -7.21 -2.67 -10.47
N PRO A 152 -7.09 -3.39 -11.59
CA PRO A 152 -6.72 -2.80 -12.88
C PRO A 152 -7.91 -2.15 -13.59
N HIS A 153 -9.13 -2.28 -13.05
CA HIS A 153 -10.35 -1.83 -13.67
C HIS A 153 -10.80 -0.48 -13.09
N ASP A 154 -11.45 0.35 -13.90
CA ASP A 154 -12.07 1.60 -13.46
C ASP A 154 -13.55 1.33 -13.05
N ASP A 155 -13.73 0.35 -12.20
CA ASP A 155 -15.02 -0.11 -11.68
C ASP A 155 -15.17 0.12 -10.16
N GLY A 156 -14.28 0.88 -9.58
CA GLY A 156 -14.29 1.24 -8.17
C GLY A 156 -15.60 1.92 -7.76
N VAL A 157 -16.16 1.47 -6.64
CA VAL A 157 -17.43 1.98 -6.11
C VAL A 157 -17.17 3.16 -5.17
N GLY A 158 -17.84 4.28 -5.40
CA GLY A 158 -17.74 5.45 -4.53
C GLY A 158 -18.37 5.19 -3.15
N LEU A 159 -17.83 5.83 -2.10
CA LEU A 159 -18.41 5.74 -0.75
C LEU A 159 -19.87 6.16 -0.70
N ASP A 160 -20.30 7.10 -1.55
CA ASP A 160 -21.70 7.50 -1.68
C ASP A 160 -22.59 6.32 -2.08
N GLN A 161 -22.12 5.44 -2.94
CA GLN A 161 -22.84 4.25 -3.36
C GLN A 161 -22.97 3.23 -2.22
N PHE A 162 -21.94 3.05 -1.42
CA PHE A 162 -22.04 2.21 -0.22
C PHE A 162 -23.08 2.75 0.76
N VAL A 163 -23.11 4.07 0.96
CA VAL A 163 -24.12 4.70 1.81
C VAL A 163 -25.52 4.50 1.25
N ASP A 164 -25.72 4.59 -0.08
CA ASP A 164 -27.01 4.33 -0.71
C ASP A 164 -27.45 2.88 -0.45
N TRP A 165 -26.59 1.90 -0.66
CA TRP A 165 -26.89 0.50 -0.38
C TRP A 165 -27.24 0.24 1.09
N LEU A 166 -26.55 0.88 2.02
CA LEU A 166 -26.86 0.76 3.44
C LEU A 166 -28.24 1.36 3.79
N VAL A 167 -28.57 2.52 3.20
CA VAL A 167 -29.89 3.13 3.36
C VAL A 167 -30.98 2.25 2.76
N GLU A 168 -30.78 1.71 1.56
CA GLU A 168 -31.69 0.77 0.90
C GLU A 168 -31.88 -0.52 1.72
N ALA A 169 -30.84 -0.98 2.41
CA ALA A 169 -30.89 -2.12 3.32
C ALA A 169 -31.57 -1.80 4.65
N GLY A 170 -32.08 -0.56 4.85
CA GLY A 170 -32.84 -0.15 6.03
C GLY A 170 -32.00 0.38 7.19
N HIS A 171 -30.71 0.67 6.98
CA HIS A 171 -29.89 1.30 8.02
C HIS A 171 -30.24 2.80 8.13
N PRO A 172 -30.49 3.33 9.35
CA PRO A 172 -30.87 4.73 9.56
C PRO A 172 -29.64 5.65 9.45
N ILE A 173 -29.25 5.98 8.23
CA ILE A 173 -28.12 6.86 7.97
C ILE A 173 -28.65 8.23 7.53
N GLU A 174 -28.30 9.27 8.30
CA GLU A 174 -28.59 10.66 7.96
C GLU A 174 -27.39 11.25 7.17
N ARG A 175 -27.66 11.74 5.97
CA ARG A 175 -26.66 12.45 5.18
C ARG A 175 -26.54 13.89 5.64
N VAL A 176 -25.35 14.28 6.05
CA VAL A 176 -25.06 15.67 6.42
C VAL A 176 -24.30 16.32 5.26
N GLY A 177 -24.96 17.30 4.61
CA GLY A 177 -24.44 17.93 3.37
C GLY A 177 -23.25 18.87 3.56
N ASN A 178 -22.84 19.13 4.81
CA ASN A 178 -21.73 20.04 5.11
C ASN A 178 -20.88 19.48 6.23
N PHE A 179 -19.57 19.37 5.97
CA PHE A 179 -18.60 18.82 6.93
C PHE A 179 -18.54 19.60 8.25
N GLY A 180 -18.60 20.95 8.19
CA GLY A 180 -18.60 21.79 9.38
C GLY A 180 -19.81 21.55 10.29
N VAL A 181 -20.98 21.30 9.69
CA VAL A 181 -22.19 20.93 10.42
C VAL A 181 -22.08 19.54 11.03
N TRP A 182 -21.46 18.59 10.32
CA TRP A 182 -21.22 17.23 10.82
C TRP A 182 -20.24 17.25 12.01
N LEU A 183 -19.19 18.06 11.94
CA LEU A 183 -18.17 18.14 12.99
C LEU A 183 -18.71 18.75 14.31
N GLN A 184 -19.80 19.53 14.24
CA GLN A 184 -20.44 20.18 15.40
C GLN A 184 -21.51 19.32 16.07
N ARG A 185 -21.88 18.17 15.50
CA ARG A 185 -22.80 17.18 16.07
C ARG A 185 -22.08 16.12 16.89
#